data_546d24b19b2f621883351f3005dba0a8
#
_entry.id   546d24b19b2f621883351f3005dba0a8
#
_cell.length_a   1.000
_cell.length_b   1.000
_cell.length_c   1.000
_cell.angle_alpha   90.00
_cell.angle_beta   90.00
_cell.angle_gamma   90.00
#
_symmetry.space_group_name_H-M   'P 1'
#
loop_
_entity.id
_entity.type
_entity.pdbx_description
1 polymer ?
#
loop_
_entity_poly.entity_id
_entity_poly.type
_entity_poly.pdbx_seq_one_letter_code
_entity_poly.pdbx_strand_id
1 'polypeptide(L)'
;AYEQKTGGKMLAIPHNGNLSNGLMFDDVTLTTKKPLDRDYAERRMRWEPIYETTQPKGDGETHPALSRNDEFANFERWDKGSFGPVLKTPDMLPREYTRETLKRGLAYEAKLGVNPFKFGLVGSTDMHTGLVTTTEDNFFGKVAVLEPSADPIRFDEVIVGRVPADRARTNQHLARETSASGLAAVWARDN
;
A
#
# COMPACT_ATOMS: atom_id res chain seq x y z
N ALA A 1 5.65 -24.26 6.59
CA ALA A 1 6.29 -24.60 7.88
C ALA A 1 5.39 -24.28 9.08
N TYR A 2 4.92 -23.02 9.29
CA TYR A 2 4.09 -22.65 10.44
C TYR A 2 2.79 -23.45 10.51
N GLU A 3 1.97 -23.40 9.45
CA GLU A 3 0.69 -24.11 9.40
C GLU A 3 0.82 -25.62 9.61
N GLN A 4 1.86 -26.24 9.04
CA GLN A 4 2.15 -27.66 9.23
C GLN A 4 2.54 -28.00 10.67
N LYS A 5 3.22 -27.07 11.36
CA LYS A 5 3.72 -27.28 12.72
C LYS A 5 2.66 -27.05 13.79
N THR A 6 1.77 -26.09 13.56
CA THR A 6 0.84 -25.58 14.58
C THR A 6 -0.64 -25.89 14.30
N GLY A 7 -0.98 -26.25 13.05
CA GLY A 7 -2.38 -26.31 12.58
C GLY A 7 -3.03 -24.93 12.37
N GLY A 8 -2.32 -23.86 12.71
CA GLY A 8 -2.81 -22.48 12.53
C GLY A 8 -2.95 -22.11 11.06
N LYS A 9 -3.69 -21.04 10.79
CA LYS A 9 -3.87 -20.46 9.45
C LYS A 9 -3.15 -19.11 9.39
N MET A 10 -2.60 -18.80 8.21
CA MET A 10 -1.93 -17.53 7.94
C MET A 10 -2.37 -16.96 6.60
N LEU A 11 -2.40 -15.65 6.52
CA LEU A 11 -2.46 -14.91 5.26
C LEU A 11 -1.58 -13.66 5.38
N ALA A 12 -1.18 -13.11 4.25
CA ALA A 12 -0.52 -11.82 4.17
C ALA A 12 -1.47 -10.82 3.50
N ILE A 13 -1.43 -9.57 3.95
CA ILE A 13 -2.15 -8.46 3.34
C ILE A 13 -1.10 -7.46 2.85
N PRO A 14 -0.66 -7.54 1.59
CA PRO A 14 0.23 -6.53 1.03
C PRO A 14 -0.44 -5.16 1.07
N HIS A 15 0.37 -4.12 1.30
CA HIS A 15 -0.09 -2.75 1.42
C HIS A 15 0.98 -1.77 0.93
N ASN A 16 0.63 -0.50 0.70
CA ASN A 16 1.56 0.51 0.20
C ASN A 16 2.19 0.17 -1.17
N GLY A 17 1.40 -0.30 -2.12
CA GLY A 17 1.87 -0.51 -3.49
C GLY A 17 2.49 0.76 -4.07
N ASN A 18 1.84 1.91 -3.85
CA ASN A 18 2.31 3.24 -4.25
C ASN A 18 3.67 3.65 -3.65
N LEU A 19 4.15 2.99 -2.61
CA LEU A 19 5.45 3.23 -1.95
C LEU A 19 6.49 2.16 -2.27
N SER A 20 6.19 1.24 -3.18
CA SER A 20 7.02 0.05 -3.39
C SER A 20 8.15 0.23 -4.43
N ASN A 21 8.19 1.36 -5.12
CA ASN A 21 9.09 1.57 -6.27
C ASN A 21 9.02 0.43 -7.30
N GLY A 22 7.81 -0.02 -7.60
CA GLY A 22 7.52 -1.06 -8.57
C GLY A 22 7.75 -2.49 -8.10
N LEU A 23 8.12 -2.68 -6.83
CA LEU A 23 8.45 -4.01 -6.29
C LEU A 23 7.22 -4.81 -5.82
N MET A 24 6.11 -4.14 -5.50
CA MET A 24 4.92 -4.82 -4.95
C MET A 24 4.35 -5.84 -5.93
N PHE A 25 4.26 -5.47 -7.20
CA PHE A 25 3.71 -6.31 -8.25
C PHE A 25 4.71 -6.49 -9.39
N ASP A 26 5.98 -6.72 -9.06
CA ASP A 26 7.05 -6.92 -10.04
C ASP A 26 6.81 -8.17 -10.90
N ASP A 27 7.41 -8.18 -12.08
CA ASP A 27 7.36 -9.30 -13.03
C ASP A 27 8.39 -10.38 -12.71
N VAL A 28 9.24 -10.11 -11.73
CA VAL A 28 10.28 -11.04 -11.26
C VAL A 28 10.21 -11.22 -9.74
N THR A 29 10.63 -12.36 -9.26
CA THR A 29 10.73 -12.63 -7.83
C THR A 29 11.81 -11.78 -7.18
N LEU A 30 11.58 -11.25 -5.99
CA LEU A 30 12.52 -10.39 -5.28
C LEU A 30 13.86 -11.08 -4.99
N THR A 31 13.81 -12.36 -4.63
CA THR A 31 15.00 -13.13 -4.17
C THR A 31 15.83 -13.68 -5.30
N THR A 32 15.19 -14.28 -6.30
CA THR A 32 15.90 -14.99 -7.37
C THR A 32 16.02 -14.20 -8.66
N LYS A 33 15.27 -13.09 -8.78
CA LYS A 33 15.16 -12.26 -9.98
C LYS A 33 14.71 -13.02 -11.23
N LYS A 34 14.06 -14.17 -11.04
CA LYS A 34 13.46 -14.95 -12.13
C LYS A 34 12.06 -14.45 -12.43
N PRO A 35 11.60 -14.54 -13.69
CA PRO A 35 10.22 -14.27 -14.06
C PRO A 35 9.24 -15.06 -13.18
N LEU A 36 8.05 -14.49 -12.95
CA LEU A 36 7.00 -15.20 -12.23
C LEU A 36 6.59 -16.45 -13.00
N ASP A 37 6.57 -17.57 -12.30
CA ASP A 37 6.12 -18.86 -12.80
C ASP A 37 4.78 -19.27 -12.15
N ARG A 38 4.22 -20.40 -12.60
CA ARG A 38 2.96 -20.92 -12.11
C ARG A 38 3.01 -21.20 -10.59
N ASP A 39 4.08 -21.83 -10.11
CA ASP A 39 4.22 -22.18 -8.70
C ASP A 39 4.25 -20.94 -7.80
N TYR A 40 4.93 -19.87 -8.26
CA TYR A 40 4.93 -18.59 -7.57
C TYR A 40 3.52 -17.99 -7.53
N ALA A 41 2.82 -17.98 -8.67
CA ALA A 41 1.49 -17.41 -8.79
C ALA A 41 0.47 -18.14 -7.89
N GLU A 42 0.52 -19.48 -7.83
CA GLU A 42 -0.32 -20.30 -6.95
C GLU A 42 -0.05 -20.01 -5.47
N ARG A 43 1.22 -19.89 -5.09
CA ARG A 43 1.59 -19.53 -3.71
C ARG A 43 1.13 -18.13 -3.35
N ARG A 44 1.30 -17.15 -4.24
CA ARG A 44 0.88 -15.78 -4.02
C ARG A 44 -0.63 -15.68 -3.85
N MET A 45 -1.41 -16.27 -4.75
CA MET A 45 -2.87 -16.32 -4.67
C MET A 45 -3.35 -16.94 -3.35
N ARG A 46 -2.65 -17.98 -2.86
CA ARG A 46 -2.99 -18.64 -1.58
C ARG A 46 -2.70 -17.75 -0.36
N TRP A 47 -1.55 -17.06 -0.36
CA TRP A 47 -1.06 -16.35 0.82
C TRP A 47 -1.47 -14.89 0.86
N GLU A 48 -1.80 -14.29 -0.28
CA GLU A 48 -2.20 -12.90 -0.44
C GLU A 48 -3.61 -12.79 -1.04
N PRO A 49 -4.65 -13.29 -0.33
CA PRO A 49 -6.02 -13.28 -0.84
C PRO A 49 -6.67 -11.90 -0.77
N ILE A 50 -6.06 -10.95 -0.07
CA ILE A 50 -6.52 -9.58 0.14
C ILE A 50 -5.34 -8.64 -0.07
N TYR A 51 -5.62 -7.48 -0.65
CA TYR A 51 -4.68 -6.37 -0.82
C TYR A 51 -5.27 -5.08 -0.25
N GLU A 52 -4.49 -4.34 0.53
CA GLU A 52 -4.87 -3.01 1.00
C GLU A 52 -4.56 -1.99 -0.08
N THR A 53 -5.62 -1.48 -0.73
CA THR A 53 -5.50 -0.60 -1.89
C THR A 53 -5.34 0.88 -1.53
N THR A 54 -5.81 1.29 -0.35
CA THR A 54 -5.68 2.67 0.13
C THR A 54 -5.47 2.73 1.62
N GLN A 55 -4.72 3.74 2.07
CA GLN A 55 -4.45 4.05 3.48
C GLN A 55 -3.83 5.46 3.61
N PRO A 56 -3.57 6.00 4.83
CA PRO A 56 -3.13 7.39 5.03
C PRO A 56 -1.87 7.82 4.28
N LYS A 57 -1.04 6.87 3.84
CA LYS A 57 0.19 7.18 3.08
C LYS A 57 -0.04 7.25 1.57
N GLY A 58 -1.26 7.44 1.14
CA GLY A 58 -1.66 7.65 -0.24
C GLY A 58 -2.46 6.50 -0.84
N ASP A 59 -3.29 6.84 -1.82
CA ASP A 59 -4.08 5.89 -2.58
C ASP A 59 -3.21 5.03 -3.50
N GLY A 60 -3.52 3.75 -3.55
CA GLY A 60 -2.89 2.75 -4.42
C GLY A 60 -3.86 2.17 -5.46
N GLU A 61 -5.06 2.75 -5.63
CA GLU A 61 -6.04 2.24 -6.58
C GLU A 61 -5.59 2.46 -8.02
N THR A 62 -5.30 3.73 -8.37
CA THR A 62 -4.84 4.09 -9.70
C THR A 62 -3.97 5.36 -9.68
N HIS A 63 -3.44 5.72 -10.84
CA HIS A 63 -2.60 6.90 -11.04
C HIS A 63 -3.00 7.63 -12.33
N PRO A 64 -2.96 8.98 -12.40
CA PRO A 64 -3.35 9.75 -13.61
C PRO A 64 -2.62 9.32 -14.88
N ALA A 65 -1.36 8.89 -14.77
CA ALA A 65 -0.60 8.38 -15.91
C ALA A 65 -1.12 7.02 -16.44
N LEU A 66 -1.81 6.24 -15.60
CA LEU A 66 -2.35 4.92 -15.93
C LEU A 66 -3.84 4.98 -16.29
N SER A 67 -4.58 5.94 -15.75
CA SER A 67 -6.03 6.14 -15.93
C SER A 67 -6.33 7.58 -16.35
N ARG A 68 -5.94 7.94 -17.57
CA ARG A 68 -5.98 9.33 -18.06
C ARG A 68 -7.38 9.93 -18.18
N ASN A 69 -8.41 9.09 -18.29
CA ASN A 69 -9.81 9.51 -18.46
C ASN A 69 -10.59 9.46 -17.14
N ASP A 70 -9.93 9.23 -16.02
CA ASP A 70 -10.51 9.19 -14.69
C ASP A 70 -10.19 10.49 -13.94
N GLU A 71 -11.18 11.32 -13.71
CA GLU A 71 -11.03 12.59 -13.00
C GLU A 71 -10.63 12.42 -11.54
N PHE A 72 -10.91 11.24 -10.94
CA PHE A 72 -10.55 10.90 -9.56
C PHE A 72 -9.20 10.20 -9.42
N ALA A 73 -8.52 9.90 -10.52
CA ALA A 73 -7.22 9.18 -10.48
C ALA A 73 -6.12 9.89 -9.67
N ASN A 74 -6.32 11.17 -9.36
CA ASN A 74 -5.37 11.97 -8.55
C ASN A 74 -5.78 12.09 -7.08
N PHE A 75 -6.82 11.38 -6.64
CA PHE A 75 -7.31 11.44 -5.27
C PHE A 75 -6.26 10.89 -4.30
N GLU A 76 -5.97 11.64 -3.24
CA GLU A 76 -5.03 11.27 -2.16
C GLU A 76 -3.72 10.63 -2.63
N ARG A 77 -3.23 11.03 -3.79
CA ARG A 77 -2.01 10.48 -4.38
C ARG A 77 -0.76 10.86 -3.58
N TRP A 78 0.08 9.85 -3.30
CA TRP A 78 1.45 10.04 -2.91
C TRP A 78 2.37 9.12 -3.75
N ASP A 79 3.23 9.70 -4.60
CA ASP A 79 3.99 8.98 -5.63
C ASP A 79 5.46 9.44 -5.73
N LYS A 80 6.01 9.98 -4.64
CA LYS A 80 7.38 10.52 -4.62
C LYS A 80 8.46 9.45 -4.58
N GLY A 81 8.11 8.21 -4.22
CA GLY A 81 9.05 7.10 -4.10
C GLY A 81 8.65 6.08 -3.05
N SER A 82 9.62 5.49 -2.41
CA SER A 82 9.50 4.75 -1.16
C SER A 82 10.05 5.59 0.00
N PHE A 83 10.02 5.11 1.23
CA PHE A 83 10.70 5.79 2.34
C PHE A 83 12.24 5.73 2.26
N GLY A 84 12.77 4.98 1.31
CA GLY A 84 14.20 4.89 1.03
C GLY A 84 14.75 6.07 0.18
N PRO A 85 16.02 6.04 -0.17
CA PRO A 85 16.65 7.13 -0.92
C PRO A 85 16.31 7.16 -2.41
N VAL A 86 15.71 6.09 -2.95
CA VAL A 86 15.43 5.96 -4.39
C VAL A 86 14.14 6.69 -4.73
N LEU A 87 14.23 7.64 -5.66
CA LEU A 87 13.07 8.34 -6.20
C LEU A 87 12.28 7.44 -7.16
N LYS A 88 10.99 7.70 -7.26
CA LYS A 88 10.11 7.00 -8.21
C LYS A 88 10.41 7.42 -9.64
N THR A 89 10.30 6.44 -10.54
CA THR A 89 10.37 6.65 -11.99
C THR A 89 9.07 6.15 -12.66
N PRO A 90 8.70 6.70 -13.84
CA PRO A 90 7.43 6.35 -14.49
C PRO A 90 7.23 4.86 -14.80
N ASP A 91 8.30 4.13 -15.05
CA ASP A 91 8.26 2.69 -15.35
C ASP A 91 7.90 1.83 -14.13
N MET A 92 7.97 2.38 -12.92
CA MET A 92 7.56 1.70 -11.69
C MET A 92 6.03 1.66 -11.55
N LEU A 93 5.33 2.70 -12.02
CA LEU A 93 3.89 2.89 -11.81
C LEU A 93 3.01 1.69 -12.19
N PRO A 94 3.20 0.99 -13.34
CA PRO A 94 2.35 -0.15 -13.69
C PRO A 94 2.45 -1.33 -12.71
N ARG A 95 3.47 -1.35 -11.87
CA ARG A 95 3.71 -2.41 -10.89
C ARG A 95 3.39 -2.00 -9.45
N GLU A 96 2.66 -0.89 -9.28
CA GLU A 96 2.35 -0.31 -7.97
C GLU A 96 0.85 -0.20 -7.71
N TYR A 97 0.06 0.08 -8.74
CA TYR A 97 -1.34 0.45 -8.62
C TYR A 97 -2.28 -0.71 -8.94
N THR A 98 -3.35 -0.80 -8.17
CA THR A 98 -4.29 -1.93 -8.14
C THR A 98 -4.93 -2.20 -9.50
N ARG A 99 -5.51 -1.18 -10.14
CA ARG A 99 -6.24 -1.38 -11.42
C ARG A 99 -5.33 -1.94 -12.51
N GLU A 100 -4.10 -1.45 -12.60
CA GLU A 100 -3.13 -1.96 -13.57
C GLU A 100 -2.66 -3.37 -13.21
N THR A 101 -2.47 -3.63 -11.91
CA THR A 101 -2.11 -4.96 -11.40
C THR A 101 -3.18 -6.01 -11.70
N LEU A 102 -4.47 -5.68 -11.55
CA LEU A 102 -5.57 -6.59 -11.89
C LEU A 102 -5.57 -6.93 -13.40
N LYS A 103 -5.35 -5.94 -14.28
CA LYS A 103 -5.20 -6.19 -15.72
C LYS A 103 -4.03 -7.13 -16.04
N ARG A 104 -2.88 -6.89 -15.40
CA ARG A 104 -1.69 -7.74 -15.54
C ARG A 104 -1.94 -9.14 -14.99
N GLY A 105 -2.74 -9.27 -13.92
CA GLY A 105 -3.19 -10.55 -13.39
C GLY A 105 -3.94 -11.39 -14.42
N LEU A 106 -4.83 -10.79 -15.21
CA LEU A 106 -5.52 -11.47 -16.31
C LEU A 106 -4.55 -11.93 -17.40
N ALA A 107 -3.55 -11.12 -17.74
CA ALA A 107 -2.52 -11.49 -18.70
C ALA A 107 -1.65 -12.67 -18.20
N TYR A 108 -1.33 -12.68 -16.90
CA TYR A 108 -0.65 -13.82 -16.27
C TYR A 108 -1.52 -15.08 -16.27
N GLU A 109 -2.81 -14.96 -16.02
CA GLU A 109 -3.74 -16.10 -16.07
C GLU A 109 -3.76 -16.72 -17.47
N ALA A 110 -3.81 -15.90 -18.51
CA ALA A 110 -3.72 -16.38 -19.89
C ALA A 110 -2.40 -17.10 -20.21
N LYS A 111 -1.29 -16.64 -19.62
CA LYS A 111 0.05 -17.18 -19.86
C LYS A 111 0.38 -18.39 -19.00
N LEU A 112 0.02 -18.38 -17.72
CA LEU A 112 0.43 -19.37 -16.71
C LEU A 112 -0.69 -20.33 -16.33
N GLY A 113 -1.95 -20.02 -16.71
CA GLY A 113 -3.13 -20.74 -16.26
C GLY A 113 -3.55 -20.41 -14.82
N VAL A 114 -2.92 -19.42 -14.20
CA VAL A 114 -3.22 -18.95 -12.84
C VAL A 114 -2.90 -17.47 -12.70
N ASN A 115 -3.72 -16.74 -11.95
CA ASN A 115 -3.61 -15.30 -11.74
C ASN A 115 -2.92 -15.02 -10.40
N PRO A 116 -1.67 -14.48 -10.38
CA PRO A 116 -0.97 -14.16 -9.14
C PRO A 116 -1.56 -12.96 -8.37
N PHE A 117 -2.44 -12.19 -9.01
CA PHE A 117 -3.02 -10.96 -8.48
C PHE A 117 -4.54 -11.02 -8.32
N LYS A 118 -5.08 -12.21 -8.10
CA LYS A 118 -6.50 -12.45 -7.84
C LYS A 118 -6.81 -12.30 -6.36
N PHE A 119 -6.86 -11.07 -5.90
CA PHE A 119 -7.12 -10.71 -4.49
C PHE A 119 -8.39 -9.85 -4.36
N GLY A 120 -8.99 -9.86 -3.17
CA GLY A 120 -9.98 -8.88 -2.76
C GLY A 120 -9.31 -7.58 -2.31
N LEU A 121 -10.08 -6.50 -2.24
CA LEU A 121 -9.57 -5.18 -1.91
C LEU A 121 -10.12 -4.73 -0.56
N VAL A 122 -9.26 -4.08 0.23
CA VAL A 122 -9.64 -3.36 1.45
C VAL A 122 -8.96 -2.00 1.48
N GLY A 123 -9.57 -1.04 2.18
CA GLY A 123 -8.97 0.24 2.53
C GLY A 123 -9.15 0.49 4.01
N SER A 124 -8.09 0.93 4.68
CA SER A 124 -8.15 1.19 6.12
C SER A 124 -7.17 2.27 6.54
N THR A 125 -7.24 2.67 7.82
CA THR A 125 -6.52 3.83 8.30
C THR A 125 -5.03 3.61 8.50
N ASP A 126 -4.57 2.38 8.70
CA ASP A 126 -3.18 2.11 9.10
C ASP A 126 -2.67 3.07 10.20
N MET A 127 -3.54 3.48 11.09
CA MET A 127 -3.22 4.41 12.16
C MET A 127 -2.43 3.74 13.28
N HIS A 128 -1.40 4.43 13.78
CA HIS A 128 -0.53 3.96 14.87
C HIS A 128 -0.72 4.77 16.15
N THR A 129 -1.83 5.51 16.26
CA THR A 129 -2.14 6.35 17.42
C THR A 129 -3.08 5.68 18.42
N GLY A 130 -3.84 4.67 17.99
CA GLY A 130 -4.98 4.15 18.73
C GLY A 130 -6.23 5.04 18.71
N LEU A 131 -6.14 6.23 18.11
CA LEU A 131 -7.22 7.20 17.93
C LEU A 131 -7.66 7.21 16.48
N VAL A 132 -8.56 6.30 16.13
CA VAL A 132 -8.99 6.10 14.74
C VAL A 132 -10.15 7.01 14.40
N THR A 133 -10.07 7.66 13.25
CA THR A 133 -11.16 8.44 12.65
C THR A 133 -11.26 8.19 11.15
N THR A 134 -12.43 8.38 10.58
CA THR A 134 -12.69 8.32 9.13
C THR A 134 -13.00 9.70 8.54
N THR A 135 -12.91 10.76 9.34
CA THR A 135 -13.23 12.13 8.92
C THR A 135 -11.98 13.00 8.98
N GLU A 136 -11.76 13.81 7.94
CA GLU A 136 -10.59 14.67 7.83
C GLU A 136 -10.58 15.79 8.89
N ASP A 137 -11.72 16.32 9.25
CA ASP A 137 -11.89 17.38 10.26
C ASP A 137 -11.58 16.90 11.68
N ASN A 138 -11.51 15.59 11.88
CA ASN A 138 -11.18 14.96 13.16
C ASN A 138 -9.98 14.01 13.06
N PHE A 139 -9.10 14.25 12.09
CA PHE A 139 -7.92 13.42 11.87
C PHE A 139 -6.80 13.74 12.85
N PHE A 140 -6.40 12.76 13.65
CA PHE A 140 -5.36 12.90 14.68
C PHE A 140 -3.95 12.63 14.17
N GLY A 141 -3.78 12.28 12.90
CA GLY A 141 -2.49 11.94 12.31
C GLY A 141 -2.19 10.44 12.33
N LYS A 142 -1.06 10.08 11.74
CA LYS A 142 -0.67 8.68 11.46
C LYS A 142 0.02 8.01 12.64
N VAL A 143 0.88 8.71 13.37
CA VAL A 143 1.79 8.13 14.36
C VAL A 143 1.76 8.85 15.70
N ALA A 144 1.81 8.08 16.78
CA ALA A 144 1.68 8.59 18.16
C ALA A 144 2.81 9.56 18.56
N VAL A 145 3.97 9.51 17.93
CA VAL A 145 5.08 10.43 18.24
C VAL A 145 4.78 11.89 17.85
N LEU A 146 3.80 12.09 16.97
CA LEU A 146 3.36 13.41 16.51
C LEU A 146 2.02 13.82 17.13
N GLU A 147 1.31 12.91 17.79
CA GLU A 147 -0.08 13.05 18.14
C GLU A 147 -0.42 12.57 19.55
N PRO A 148 -1.49 13.09 20.12
CA PRO A 148 -2.14 14.36 19.82
C PRO A 148 -1.29 15.53 20.32
N SER A 149 -1.25 16.64 19.59
CA SER A 149 -0.50 17.82 19.96
C SER A 149 -1.17 19.10 19.43
N ALA A 150 -1.12 20.17 20.22
CA ALA A 150 -1.52 21.51 19.77
C ALA A 150 -0.42 22.23 18.96
N ASP A 151 0.79 21.67 18.93
CA ASP A 151 1.92 22.26 18.22
C ASP A 151 1.75 22.05 16.70
N PRO A 152 1.67 23.12 15.91
CA PRO A 152 1.52 23.00 14.45
C PRO A 152 2.68 22.30 13.76
N ILE A 153 3.86 22.18 14.39
CA ILE A 153 5.00 21.45 13.82
C ILE A 153 4.64 19.99 13.47
N ARG A 154 3.65 19.41 14.15
CA ARG A 154 3.17 18.05 13.88
C ARG A 154 2.76 17.82 12.43
N PHE A 155 2.35 18.86 11.70
CA PHE A 155 1.99 18.80 10.29
C PHE A 155 3.19 18.90 9.35
N ASP A 156 4.28 19.50 9.85
CA ASP A 156 5.48 19.81 9.08
C ASP A 156 6.68 18.91 9.39
N GLU A 157 6.44 17.77 10.04
CA GLU A 157 7.46 16.75 10.27
C GLU A 157 7.28 15.54 9.36
N VAL A 158 8.36 14.82 9.10
CA VAL A 158 8.30 13.48 8.47
C VAL A 158 7.61 12.51 9.43
N ILE A 159 6.68 11.70 8.92
CA ILE A 159 5.89 10.76 9.74
C ILE A 159 6.75 9.71 10.46
N VAL A 160 7.99 9.50 10.02
CA VAL A 160 8.96 8.63 10.68
C VAL A 160 10.26 9.40 10.88
N GLY A 161 10.72 9.52 12.13
CA GLY A 161 12.01 10.10 12.48
C GLY A 161 11.99 11.57 12.93
N ARG A 162 10.84 12.22 12.96
CA ARG A 162 10.68 13.62 13.44
C ARG A 162 11.67 14.60 12.78
N VAL A 163 11.81 14.50 11.47
CA VAL A 163 12.64 15.41 10.68
C VAL A 163 11.78 16.56 10.22
N PRO A 164 12.14 17.84 10.50
CA PRO A 164 11.43 19.00 9.97
C PRO A 164 11.35 19.01 8.44
N ALA A 165 10.26 19.53 7.88
CA ALA A 165 9.97 19.50 6.45
C ALA A 165 11.05 20.17 5.60
N ASP A 166 11.69 21.23 6.10
CA ASP A 166 12.79 21.96 5.44
C ASP A 166 14.08 21.13 5.29
N ARG A 167 14.22 20.06 6.10
CA ARG A 167 15.33 19.10 6.04
C ARG A 167 14.95 17.75 5.49
N ALA A 168 13.66 17.54 5.19
CA ALA A 168 13.18 16.31 4.63
C ALA A 168 13.69 16.09 3.21
N ARG A 169 14.02 14.85 2.86
CA ARG A 169 14.25 14.49 1.46
C ARG A 169 12.95 14.60 0.68
N THR A 170 13.04 14.91 -0.60
CA THR A 170 11.88 15.10 -1.48
C THR A 170 10.92 13.90 -1.55
N ASN A 171 11.41 12.71 -1.23
CA ASN A 171 10.63 11.46 -1.21
C ASN A 171 10.29 10.97 0.21
N GLN A 172 10.44 11.80 1.24
CA GLN A 172 9.93 11.51 2.57
C GLN A 172 8.48 11.98 2.72
N HIS A 173 7.69 11.21 3.43
CA HIS A 173 6.28 11.50 3.65
C HIS A 173 6.13 12.44 4.86
N LEU A 174 5.52 13.58 4.64
CA LEU A 174 5.23 14.55 5.69
C LEU A 174 3.89 14.25 6.36
N ALA A 175 3.75 14.66 7.61
CA ALA A 175 2.52 14.42 8.39
C ALA A 175 1.28 15.03 7.70
N ARG A 176 1.39 16.24 7.13
CA ARG A 176 0.30 16.89 6.38
C ARG A 176 -0.07 16.20 5.05
N GLU A 177 0.70 15.22 4.60
CA GLU A 177 0.43 14.43 3.41
C GLU A 177 -0.32 13.12 3.75
N THR A 178 -0.69 12.92 5.01
CA THR A 178 -1.52 11.81 5.46
C THR A 178 -2.99 12.23 5.53
N SER A 179 -3.88 11.29 5.33
CA SER A 179 -5.33 11.51 5.29
C SER A 179 -6.10 10.43 6.05
N ALA A 180 -7.37 10.68 6.34
CA ALA A 180 -8.28 9.66 6.88
C ALA A 180 -8.79 8.78 5.74
N SER A 181 -8.36 7.55 5.65
CA SER A 181 -8.60 6.67 4.48
C SER A 181 -9.69 5.60 4.68
N GLY A 182 -10.33 5.54 5.83
CA GLY A 182 -11.44 4.65 6.10
C GLY A 182 -11.17 3.56 7.15
N LEU A 183 -12.14 2.67 7.31
CA LEU A 183 -12.11 1.56 8.26
C LEU A 183 -12.41 0.25 7.57
N ALA A 184 -11.67 -0.81 7.93
CA ALA A 184 -11.99 -2.18 7.55
C ALA A 184 -12.59 -2.92 8.76
N ALA A 185 -13.63 -3.74 8.50
CA ALA A 185 -14.26 -4.56 9.52
C ALA A 185 -14.00 -6.04 9.26
N VAL A 186 -13.81 -6.80 10.34
CA VAL A 186 -13.66 -8.25 10.29
C VAL A 186 -14.84 -8.92 10.97
N TRP A 187 -15.50 -9.85 10.27
CA TRP A 187 -16.57 -10.67 10.82
C TRP A 187 -15.98 -12.01 11.27
N ALA A 188 -16.00 -12.24 12.57
CA ALA A 188 -15.61 -13.53 13.17
C ALA A 188 -16.84 -14.37 13.49
N ARG A 189 -16.73 -15.70 13.36
CA ARG A 189 -17.81 -16.62 13.72
C ARG A 189 -17.88 -16.88 15.21
N ASP A 190 -16.72 -16.93 15.87
CA ASP A 190 -16.56 -17.19 17.28
C ASP A 190 -15.71 -16.04 17.89
N ASN A 191 -16.19 -15.47 18.97
CA ASN A 191 -15.50 -14.41 19.71
C ASN A 191 -14.66 -15.02 20.85
#